data_6385fd2624846a2e71875cb4d4bbd5c8
#
_entry.id   6385fd2624846a2e71875cb4d4bbd5c8
#
_cell.length_a   1.000
_cell.length_b   1.000
_cell.length_c   1.000
_cell.angle_alpha   90.00
_cell.angle_beta   90.00
_cell.angle_gamma   90.00
#
_symmetry.space_group_name_H-M   'P 1'
#
loop_
_entity.id
_entity.type
_entity.pdbx_description
1 polymer ?
#
loop_
_entity_poly.entity_id
_entity_poly.type
_entity_poly.pdbx_seq_one_letter_code
_entity_poly.pdbx_strand_id
1 'polypeptide(L)'
;MQTRRRNTFTTIRTEGAILPPDLLQRISEGATNLDGLQPSDYHLLAGEKLNEATNRSWNRLIGAWENFKTSQEKVFEGQPGTTETRNRWLLPLFQELGYGRLQTSTAFNLDGKSYPISHGWGKAPIHLLGFNIDLGKRTPGVAGAATTSPHSMVQEFLNRSEEHLWAFLSNGLQLRVLRDNVSLTRQAYVEFDLQAMMEGEVYADFVLLWLLCHQSRVEGEKPENFWLEQWSRQAQEQGTRALDQLRAGVEDAISALGSGFLGAAANQELRAKLRQGALSRQDYYRQLLRLVYRLIFLFVAEDRELLFSPDSDLTAQQRYRDYYSTQRLRRLAERSRGLRHADLYHVLRLVTEQLSSVSGCPELALPALGGFLFSAEATPDLDTAELPNQHLLDAVRALAYTIDGRTLRPVDYKNLGPEELGSVYESLLELHPEMNVEAGSFSLTSASGHERKTTGSYYTPSSLIQVLLDSALDPVIASALKGATEDGRPKTGTPRPPSSVPGRTAQEQALLDLKVCDPACGSGHFLIAAAHRLARHLAAIRTGDDEPSPEATRAALRDVISHCLYGVD
;
A
#
# COMPACT_ATOMS: atom_id res chain seq x y z
N MET A 1 -30.38 -5.23 -13.83
CA MET A 1 -29.58 -4.27 -13.05
C MET A 1 -28.11 -4.59 -13.26
N GLN A 2 -27.42 -3.78 -14.04
CA GLN A 2 -25.99 -3.94 -14.29
C GLN A 2 -25.22 -3.59 -13.01
N THR A 3 -24.59 -4.57 -12.40
CA THR A 3 -23.64 -4.37 -11.29
C THR A 3 -22.41 -3.66 -11.84
N ARG A 4 -22.27 -2.37 -11.53
CA ARG A 4 -21.09 -1.56 -11.86
C ARG A 4 -19.83 -2.22 -11.28
N ARG A 5 -18.86 -2.46 -12.14
CA ARG A 5 -17.49 -2.86 -11.81
C ARG A 5 -16.85 -1.79 -10.92
N ARG A 6 -16.24 -2.20 -9.82
CA ARG A 6 -15.62 -1.32 -8.80
C ARG A 6 -14.13 -1.05 -8.99
N ASN A 7 -13.62 -0.95 -10.20
CA ASN A 7 -12.51 -0.05 -10.46
C ASN A 7 -13.10 1.12 -11.21
N THR A 8 -13.49 2.15 -10.46
CA THR A 8 -14.24 3.28 -11.00
C THR A 8 -13.34 4.18 -11.83
N PHE A 9 -12.04 4.17 -11.55
CA PHE A 9 -11.05 5.03 -12.21
C PHE A 9 -10.05 4.18 -12.99
N THR A 10 -9.77 4.58 -14.23
CA THR A 10 -8.85 3.88 -15.14
C THR A 10 -7.51 4.61 -15.26
N THR A 11 -7.49 5.92 -15.01
CA THR A 11 -6.32 6.81 -15.15
C THR A 11 -5.85 7.39 -13.83
N ILE A 12 -6.38 6.90 -12.69
CA ILE A 12 -6.05 7.38 -11.34
C ILE A 12 -5.48 6.26 -10.51
N ARG A 13 -4.35 6.53 -9.85
CA ARG A 13 -3.69 5.60 -8.92
C ARG A 13 -3.52 6.25 -7.56
N THR A 14 -3.67 5.46 -6.52
CA THR A 14 -3.43 5.88 -5.14
C THR A 14 -2.36 5.02 -4.50
N GLU A 15 -1.42 5.65 -3.80
CA GLU A 15 -0.41 4.98 -2.99
C GLU A 15 -0.42 5.59 -1.59
N GLY A 16 -0.24 4.75 -0.56
CA GLY A 16 -0.06 5.19 0.83
C GLY A 16 -1.30 5.75 1.54
N ALA A 17 -2.51 5.47 1.04
CA ALA A 17 -3.80 5.75 1.71
C ALA A 17 -4.05 7.20 2.17
N ILE A 18 -3.37 8.21 1.59
CA ILE A 18 -3.65 9.62 1.93
C ILE A 18 -5.08 10.03 1.56
N LEU A 19 -5.58 9.51 0.45
CA LEU A 19 -6.96 9.62 0.00
C LEU A 19 -7.37 8.25 -0.57
N PRO A 20 -8.01 7.38 0.21
CA PRO A 20 -8.31 6.01 -0.22
C PRO A 20 -9.38 5.98 -1.33
N PRO A 21 -9.44 4.91 -2.15
CA PRO A 21 -10.30 4.81 -3.32
C PRO A 21 -11.79 5.00 -3.04
N ASP A 22 -12.28 4.59 -1.87
CA ASP A 22 -13.68 4.78 -1.48
C ASP A 22 -14.01 6.25 -1.21
N LEU A 23 -13.09 7.01 -0.62
CA LEU A 23 -13.22 8.45 -0.45
C LEU A 23 -13.20 9.15 -1.82
N LEU A 24 -12.27 8.78 -2.72
CA LEU A 24 -12.21 9.33 -4.07
C LEU A 24 -13.52 9.08 -4.84
N GLN A 25 -14.11 7.91 -4.69
CA GLN A 25 -15.41 7.60 -5.28
C GLN A 25 -16.52 8.48 -4.70
N ARG A 26 -16.57 8.66 -3.38
CA ARG A 26 -17.54 9.54 -2.73
C ARG A 26 -17.42 11.00 -3.17
N ILE A 27 -16.18 11.48 -3.35
CA ILE A 27 -15.92 12.82 -3.89
C ILE A 27 -16.46 12.92 -5.32
N SER A 28 -16.14 11.96 -6.19
CA SER A 28 -16.58 11.99 -7.59
C SER A 28 -18.09 11.87 -7.76
N GLU A 29 -18.79 11.18 -6.85
CA GLU A 29 -20.24 11.01 -6.84
C GLU A 29 -20.98 12.19 -6.16
N GLY A 30 -20.26 13.14 -5.58
CA GLY A 30 -20.86 14.27 -4.86
C GLY A 30 -21.66 13.82 -3.62
N ALA A 31 -21.08 12.92 -2.82
CA ALA A 31 -21.77 12.32 -1.68
C ALA A 31 -22.24 13.38 -0.67
N THR A 32 -23.52 13.38 -0.33
CA THR A 32 -24.16 14.38 0.55
C THR A 32 -23.69 14.36 2.00
N ASN A 33 -23.03 13.27 2.41
CA ASN A 33 -22.44 13.10 3.74
C ASN A 33 -20.92 13.42 3.77
N LEU A 34 -20.43 14.12 2.76
CA LEU A 34 -19.06 14.61 2.68
C LEU A 34 -19.08 16.13 2.48
N ASP A 35 -18.54 16.84 3.45
CA ASP A 35 -18.43 18.30 3.40
C ASP A 35 -17.41 18.75 2.36
N GLY A 36 -17.50 20.01 1.90
CA GLY A 36 -16.57 20.57 0.94
C GLY A 36 -16.89 20.29 -0.53
N LEU A 37 -18.08 19.76 -0.85
CA LEU A 37 -18.54 19.45 -2.21
C LEU A 37 -19.66 20.34 -2.70
N GLN A 38 -19.95 21.44 -2.02
CA GLN A 38 -20.94 22.41 -2.51
C GLN A 38 -20.31 23.35 -3.55
N PRO A 39 -21.08 23.88 -4.52
CA PRO A 39 -20.57 24.83 -5.51
C PRO A 39 -19.87 26.06 -4.86
N SER A 40 -20.36 26.52 -3.72
CA SER A 40 -19.74 27.61 -2.93
C SER A 40 -18.33 27.29 -2.44
N ASP A 41 -18.06 25.99 -2.15
CA ASP A 41 -16.73 25.53 -1.69
C ASP A 41 -15.69 25.56 -2.82
N TYR A 42 -16.12 25.74 -4.05
CA TYR A 42 -15.31 25.90 -5.27
C TYR A 42 -15.38 27.33 -5.83
N HIS A 43 -15.85 28.28 -5.04
CA HIS A 43 -16.02 29.70 -5.45
C HIS A 43 -16.89 29.91 -6.69
N LEU A 44 -17.80 28.97 -6.97
CA LEU A 44 -18.75 29.11 -8.06
C LEU A 44 -19.83 30.13 -7.70
N LEU A 45 -20.30 30.85 -8.71
CA LEU A 45 -21.38 31.84 -8.54
C LEU A 45 -22.71 31.18 -8.16
N ALA A 46 -23.57 31.95 -7.52
CA ALA A 46 -24.91 31.46 -7.15
C ALA A 46 -25.68 30.97 -8.40
N GLY A 47 -26.11 29.69 -8.38
CA GLY A 47 -26.79 29.03 -9.48
C GLY A 47 -25.89 28.22 -10.42
N GLU A 48 -24.58 28.37 -10.38
CA GLU A 48 -23.66 27.49 -11.10
C GLU A 48 -23.56 26.12 -10.42
N LYS A 49 -23.42 25.06 -11.23
CA LYS A 49 -23.27 23.69 -10.76
C LYS A 49 -21.87 23.18 -11.02
N LEU A 50 -21.38 22.30 -10.15
CA LEU A 50 -20.05 21.69 -10.29
C LEU A 50 -19.87 20.98 -11.64
N ASN A 51 -20.87 20.23 -12.10
CA ASN A 51 -20.81 19.54 -13.38
C ASN A 51 -20.78 20.47 -14.60
N GLU A 52 -21.35 21.66 -14.49
CA GLU A 52 -21.28 22.68 -15.55
C GLU A 52 -19.89 23.32 -15.60
N ALA A 53 -19.31 23.62 -14.43
CA ALA A 53 -17.94 24.15 -14.33
C ALA A 53 -16.90 23.14 -14.83
N THR A 54 -16.97 21.89 -14.38
CA THR A 54 -16.06 20.82 -14.81
C THR A 54 -16.14 20.54 -16.30
N ASN A 55 -17.36 20.51 -16.88
CA ASN A 55 -17.55 20.31 -18.32
C ASN A 55 -16.95 21.47 -19.14
N ARG A 56 -17.17 22.71 -18.70
CA ARG A 56 -16.57 23.89 -19.34
C ARG A 56 -15.04 23.81 -19.36
N SER A 57 -14.42 23.47 -18.23
CA SER A 57 -12.97 23.29 -18.12
C SER A 57 -12.49 22.13 -19.01
N TRP A 58 -13.19 21.01 -19.03
CA TRP A 58 -12.86 19.86 -19.88
C TRP A 58 -12.79 20.24 -21.36
N ASN A 59 -13.83 20.90 -21.88
CA ASN A 59 -13.89 21.30 -23.29
C ASN A 59 -12.76 22.26 -23.70
N ARG A 60 -12.31 23.14 -22.79
CA ARG A 60 -11.17 24.01 -23.04
C ARG A 60 -9.85 23.26 -23.02
N LEU A 61 -9.71 22.30 -22.11
CA LEU A 61 -8.50 21.52 -21.94
C LEU A 61 -8.25 20.50 -23.06
N ILE A 62 -9.30 19.98 -23.72
CA ILE A 62 -9.13 19.17 -24.93
C ILE A 62 -8.35 19.95 -25.99
N GLY A 63 -8.72 21.21 -26.27
CA GLY A 63 -8.01 22.05 -27.21
C GLY A 63 -6.57 22.38 -26.78
N ALA A 64 -6.34 22.59 -25.49
CA ALA A 64 -5.00 22.82 -24.97
C ALA A 64 -4.12 21.57 -25.10
N TRP A 65 -4.67 20.39 -24.86
CA TRP A 65 -3.98 19.11 -25.02
C TRP A 65 -3.55 18.86 -26.46
N GLU A 66 -4.42 19.07 -27.45
CA GLU A 66 -4.08 18.91 -28.87
C GLU A 66 -2.97 19.88 -29.29
N ASN A 67 -3.01 21.13 -28.83
CA ASN A 67 -1.94 22.10 -29.06
C ASN A 67 -0.61 21.66 -28.41
N PHE A 68 -0.68 21.04 -27.24
CA PHE A 68 0.50 20.52 -26.56
C PHE A 68 1.10 19.33 -27.33
N LYS A 69 0.30 18.34 -27.74
CA LYS A 69 0.76 17.22 -28.57
C LYS A 69 1.50 17.70 -29.82
N THR A 70 0.91 18.63 -30.54
CA THR A 70 1.56 19.22 -31.72
C THR A 70 2.89 19.92 -31.39
N SER A 71 3.01 20.47 -30.18
CA SER A 71 4.27 21.11 -29.76
C SER A 71 5.32 20.12 -29.28
N GLN A 72 4.94 18.96 -28.77
CA GLN A 72 5.86 17.88 -28.39
C GLN A 72 6.68 17.38 -29.58
N GLU A 73 6.06 17.25 -30.77
CA GLU A 73 6.73 16.82 -31.99
C GLU A 73 7.88 17.73 -32.44
N LYS A 74 7.89 18.98 -31.94
CA LYS A 74 8.92 19.98 -32.27
C LYS A 74 10.08 20.01 -31.27
N VAL A 75 9.99 19.27 -30.18
CA VAL A 75 11.04 19.18 -29.18
C VAL A 75 12.08 18.16 -29.61
N PHE A 76 13.35 18.58 -29.69
CA PHE A 76 14.44 17.69 -30.07
C PHE A 76 14.62 16.56 -29.02
N GLU A 77 15.01 15.40 -29.54
CA GLU A 77 15.32 14.23 -28.69
C GLU A 77 16.37 14.60 -27.61
N GLY A 78 16.13 14.18 -26.36
CA GLY A 78 16.98 14.48 -25.22
C GLY A 78 16.74 15.85 -24.54
N GLN A 79 15.89 16.70 -25.09
CA GLN A 79 15.49 17.94 -24.40
C GLN A 79 14.33 17.69 -23.41
N PRO A 80 14.31 18.37 -22.26
CA PRO A 80 13.24 18.20 -21.28
C PRO A 80 11.84 18.58 -21.75
N GLY A 81 11.73 19.53 -22.72
CA GLY A 81 10.46 20.06 -23.20
C GLY A 81 9.71 20.92 -22.17
N THR A 82 10.42 21.49 -21.20
CA THR A 82 9.81 22.18 -20.04
C THR A 82 8.98 23.41 -20.46
N THR A 83 9.46 24.22 -21.39
CA THR A 83 8.77 25.44 -21.85
C THR A 83 7.46 25.09 -22.53
N GLU A 84 7.49 24.12 -23.45
CA GLU A 84 6.33 23.64 -24.18
C GLU A 84 5.29 23.05 -23.24
N THR A 85 5.73 22.17 -22.34
CA THR A 85 4.86 21.53 -21.34
C THR A 85 4.19 22.54 -20.44
N ARG A 86 4.95 23.49 -19.89
CA ARG A 86 4.41 24.52 -18.99
C ARG A 86 3.43 25.43 -19.72
N ASN A 87 3.87 26.05 -20.81
CA ASN A 87 3.10 27.13 -21.44
C ASN A 87 1.90 26.61 -22.24
N ARG A 88 1.99 25.43 -22.85
CA ARG A 88 0.94 24.90 -23.72
C ARG A 88 -0.06 24.02 -22.99
N TRP A 89 0.34 23.42 -21.85
CA TRP A 89 -0.48 22.44 -21.17
C TRP A 89 -0.67 22.71 -19.67
N LEU A 90 0.39 22.72 -18.86
CA LEU A 90 0.24 22.76 -17.40
C LEU A 90 -0.30 24.10 -16.87
N LEU A 91 0.17 25.23 -17.39
CA LEU A 91 -0.37 26.54 -16.97
C LEU A 91 -1.84 26.71 -17.38
N PRO A 92 -2.30 26.33 -18.59
CA PRO A 92 -3.72 26.23 -18.91
C PRO A 92 -4.50 25.29 -17.99
N LEU A 93 -3.95 24.11 -17.66
CA LEU A 93 -4.59 23.17 -16.73
C LEU A 93 -4.81 23.83 -15.34
N PHE A 94 -3.77 24.41 -14.76
CA PHE A 94 -3.88 25.06 -13.46
C PHE A 94 -4.79 26.31 -13.51
N GLN A 95 -4.85 27.01 -14.64
CA GLN A 95 -5.80 28.11 -14.82
C GLN A 95 -7.26 27.59 -14.77
N GLU A 96 -7.58 26.47 -15.43
CA GLU A 96 -8.91 25.85 -15.40
C GLU A 96 -9.24 25.22 -14.03
N LEU A 97 -8.21 24.91 -13.22
CA LEU A 97 -8.33 24.50 -11.83
C LEU A 97 -8.46 25.67 -10.84
N GLY A 98 -8.62 26.91 -11.34
CA GLY A 98 -8.90 28.10 -10.53
C GLY A 98 -7.67 28.86 -10.01
N TYR A 99 -6.42 28.39 -10.25
CA TYR A 99 -5.21 29.05 -9.76
C TYR A 99 -4.90 30.39 -10.45
N GLY A 100 -5.62 30.72 -11.51
CA GLY A 100 -5.37 31.94 -12.28
C GLY A 100 -3.99 31.92 -12.95
N ARG A 101 -3.28 33.04 -12.92
CA ARG A 101 -1.91 33.10 -13.42
C ARG A 101 -0.93 32.63 -12.37
N LEU A 102 -0.55 31.35 -12.47
CA LEU A 102 0.43 30.75 -11.56
C LEU A 102 1.79 31.44 -11.72
N GLN A 103 2.36 31.92 -10.61
CA GLN A 103 3.64 32.62 -10.62
C GLN A 103 4.80 31.67 -10.40
N THR A 104 5.92 31.92 -11.07
CA THR A 104 7.17 31.23 -10.80
C THR A 104 7.67 31.59 -9.40
N SER A 105 8.09 30.57 -8.66
CA SER A 105 8.69 30.72 -7.34
C SER A 105 10.22 30.80 -7.43
N THR A 106 10.83 31.53 -6.53
CA THR A 106 12.24 31.31 -6.20
C THR A 106 12.37 29.99 -5.46
N ALA A 107 13.55 29.35 -5.54
CA ALA A 107 13.78 28.11 -4.82
C ALA A 107 13.43 28.25 -3.34
N PHE A 108 12.74 27.26 -2.78
CA PHE A 108 12.44 27.20 -1.36
C PHE A 108 13.72 26.83 -0.60
N ASN A 109 14.05 27.58 0.46
CA ASN A 109 15.22 27.30 1.29
C ASN A 109 14.76 26.86 2.68
N LEU A 110 15.20 25.68 3.10
CA LEU A 110 14.86 25.10 4.40
C LEU A 110 16.11 24.43 4.99
N ASP A 111 16.46 24.78 6.22
CA ASP A 111 17.63 24.24 6.95
C ASP A 111 18.95 24.33 6.16
N GLY A 112 19.14 25.39 5.38
CA GLY A 112 20.33 25.59 4.55
C GLY A 112 20.36 24.79 3.24
N LYS A 113 19.33 23.98 2.95
CA LYS A 113 19.15 23.27 1.69
C LYS A 113 18.18 24.02 0.78
N SER A 114 18.53 24.11 -0.51
CA SER A 114 17.69 24.76 -1.53
C SER A 114 16.91 23.72 -2.31
N TYR A 115 15.59 23.93 -2.41
CA TYR A 115 14.66 23.09 -3.16
C TYR A 115 14.14 23.89 -4.36
N PRO A 116 14.59 23.59 -5.59
CA PRO A 116 14.22 24.33 -6.79
C PRO A 116 12.82 23.96 -7.29
N ILE A 117 11.81 24.15 -6.45
CA ILE A 117 10.40 23.99 -6.79
C ILE A 117 9.95 25.18 -7.62
N SER A 118 9.36 24.93 -8.78
CA SER A 118 9.23 25.94 -9.84
C SER A 118 8.13 26.98 -9.63
N HIS A 119 7.07 26.64 -8.89
CA HIS A 119 5.91 27.48 -8.65
C HIS A 119 5.39 27.27 -7.23
N GLY A 120 4.52 28.16 -6.79
CA GLY A 120 3.79 28.03 -5.52
C GLY A 120 2.47 28.77 -5.60
N TRP A 121 1.52 28.34 -4.77
CA TRP A 121 0.26 29.03 -4.55
C TRP A 121 -0.15 28.93 -3.08
N GLY A 122 -0.14 30.06 -2.39
CA GLY A 122 -0.32 30.08 -0.94
C GLY A 122 0.71 29.19 -0.22
N LYS A 123 0.23 28.22 0.54
CA LYS A 123 1.05 27.23 1.25
C LYS A 123 1.19 25.91 0.47
N ALA A 124 0.84 25.88 -0.82
CA ALA A 124 0.96 24.70 -1.68
C ALA A 124 2.10 24.88 -2.70
N PRO A 125 3.25 24.19 -2.54
CA PRO A 125 4.29 24.11 -3.55
C PRO A 125 3.78 23.37 -4.79
N ILE A 126 4.16 23.88 -5.97
CA ILE A 126 3.78 23.30 -7.26
C ILE A 126 5.03 23.15 -8.11
N HIS A 127 5.43 21.93 -8.43
CA HIS A 127 6.61 21.68 -9.23
C HIS A 127 6.23 21.16 -10.62
N LEU A 128 6.50 21.98 -11.63
CA LEU A 128 6.14 21.70 -13.02
C LEU A 128 7.40 21.45 -13.85
N LEU A 129 7.44 20.33 -14.55
CA LEU A 129 8.58 19.85 -15.35
C LEU A 129 8.19 19.66 -16.82
N GLY A 130 9.15 19.27 -17.65
CA GLY A 130 8.93 18.90 -19.03
C GLY A 130 8.50 17.44 -19.18
N PHE A 131 7.79 17.13 -20.25
CA PHE A 131 7.19 15.83 -20.51
C PHE A 131 8.21 14.67 -20.66
N ASN A 132 9.47 14.99 -21.02
CA ASN A 132 10.55 14.01 -21.11
C ASN A 132 11.24 13.71 -19.76
N ILE A 133 10.74 14.27 -18.64
CA ILE A 133 11.30 14.06 -17.30
C ILE A 133 10.46 13.01 -16.56
N ASP A 134 11.09 11.93 -16.15
CA ASP A 134 10.49 10.92 -15.29
C ASP A 134 10.39 11.46 -13.86
N LEU A 135 9.19 11.45 -13.27
CA LEU A 135 8.96 11.98 -11.91
C LEU A 135 9.63 11.13 -10.82
N GLY A 136 9.92 9.87 -11.09
CA GLY A 136 10.56 8.93 -10.16
C GLY A 136 12.06 8.76 -10.36
N LYS A 137 12.68 9.43 -11.34
CA LYS A 137 14.10 9.27 -11.66
C LYS A 137 14.83 10.59 -11.72
N ARG A 138 16.12 10.56 -11.35
CA ARG A 138 17.01 11.69 -11.48
C ARG A 138 17.30 11.99 -12.97
N THR A 139 17.30 13.25 -13.33
CA THR A 139 17.69 13.72 -14.67
C THR A 139 18.79 14.77 -14.54
N PRO A 140 20.07 14.40 -14.71
CA PRO A 140 21.19 15.34 -14.59
C PRO A 140 21.03 16.57 -15.47
N GLY A 141 21.36 17.76 -14.96
CA GLY A 141 21.29 19.02 -15.68
C GLY A 141 19.89 19.68 -15.71
N VAL A 142 18.85 19.03 -15.20
CA VAL A 142 17.51 19.61 -15.13
C VAL A 142 17.22 20.14 -13.72
N ALA A 143 16.92 21.43 -13.62
CA ALA A 143 16.58 22.05 -12.32
C ALA A 143 15.37 21.35 -11.67
N GLY A 144 15.50 20.94 -10.41
CA GLY A 144 14.48 20.19 -9.69
C GLY A 144 14.44 18.68 -10.00
N ALA A 145 15.40 18.16 -10.81
CA ALA A 145 15.57 16.74 -11.11
C ALA A 145 17.05 16.33 -11.13
N ALA A 146 17.99 17.27 -10.92
CA ALA A 146 19.42 17.05 -11.16
C ALA A 146 20.11 16.21 -10.08
N THR A 147 19.76 16.40 -8.82
CA THR A 147 20.42 15.74 -7.66
C THR A 147 19.63 14.53 -7.16
N THR A 148 18.31 14.64 -7.17
CA THR A 148 17.37 13.59 -6.76
C THR A 148 16.22 13.51 -7.77
N SER A 149 15.37 12.48 -7.68
CA SER A 149 14.15 12.46 -8.48
C SER A 149 13.23 13.64 -8.10
N PRO A 150 12.41 14.17 -9.02
CA PRO A 150 11.47 15.24 -8.72
C PRO A 150 10.51 14.90 -7.57
N HIS A 151 10.02 13.66 -7.56
CA HIS A 151 9.14 13.17 -6.49
C HIS A 151 9.85 13.23 -5.12
N SER A 152 11.05 12.68 -5.04
CA SER A 152 11.82 12.62 -3.80
C SER A 152 12.18 14.02 -3.30
N MET A 153 12.52 14.94 -4.19
CA MET A 153 12.82 16.33 -3.82
C MET A 153 11.61 17.02 -3.19
N VAL A 154 10.43 16.90 -3.80
CA VAL A 154 9.20 17.53 -3.26
C VAL A 154 8.77 16.86 -1.98
N GLN A 155 8.86 15.52 -1.89
CA GLN A 155 8.52 14.78 -0.68
C GLN A 155 9.45 15.13 0.48
N GLU A 156 10.76 15.20 0.25
CA GLU A 156 11.72 15.62 1.27
C GLU A 156 11.44 17.03 1.77
N PHE A 157 11.10 17.95 0.86
CA PHE A 157 10.72 19.30 1.23
C PHE A 157 9.48 19.30 2.14
N LEU A 158 8.43 18.57 1.79
CA LEU A 158 7.22 18.48 2.61
C LEU A 158 7.52 17.87 4.00
N ASN A 159 8.30 16.80 4.05
CA ASN A 159 8.61 16.10 5.30
C ASN A 159 9.46 16.93 6.29
N ARG A 160 10.13 17.96 5.81
CA ARG A 160 10.94 18.87 6.64
C ARG A 160 10.24 20.18 6.96
N SER A 161 9.20 20.52 6.19
CA SER A 161 8.52 21.81 6.31
C SER A 161 7.36 21.73 7.29
N GLU A 162 7.36 22.55 8.31
CA GLU A 162 6.22 22.72 9.21
C GLU A 162 5.09 23.56 8.58
N GLU A 163 5.38 24.29 7.49
CA GLU A 163 4.44 25.22 6.86
C GLU A 163 3.71 24.65 5.64
N HIS A 164 4.14 23.50 5.11
CA HIS A 164 3.64 22.92 3.87
C HIS A 164 3.29 21.45 4.06
N LEU A 165 2.02 21.11 3.93
CA LEU A 165 1.54 19.73 4.06
C LEU A 165 1.25 19.06 2.73
N TRP A 166 0.85 19.83 1.71
CA TRP A 166 0.40 19.32 0.42
C TRP A 166 1.16 20.00 -0.72
N ALA A 167 1.48 19.24 -1.77
CA ALA A 167 2.14 19.75 -2.98
C ALA A 167 1.60 19.09 -4.24
N PHE A 168 1.80 19.78 -5.38
CA PHE A 168 1.53 19.24 -6.71
C PHE A 168 2.83 19.08 -7.49
N LEU A 169 2.98 17.94 -8.15
CA LEU A 169 4.13 17.62 -8.99
C LEU A 169 3.64 17.09 -10.34
N SER A 170 4.10 17.71 -11.45
CA SER A 170 3.70 17.26 -12.78
C SER A 170 4.81 17.43 -13.83
N ASN A 171 4.87 16.47 -14.75
CA ASN A 171 5.65 16.56 -15.99
C ASN A 171 4.74 16.77 -17.22
N GLY A 172 3.45 17.02 -17.05
CA GLY A 172 2.48 17.19 -18.12
C GLY A 172 1.85 15.88 -18.61
N LEU A 173 2.49 14.73 -18.42
CA LEU A 173 1.91 13.42 -18.71
C LEU A 173 1.29 12.78 -17.46
N GLN A 174 1.84 13.12 -16.30
CA GLN A 174 1.37 12.70 -14.97
C GLN A 174 1.25 13.91 -14.05
N LEU A 175 0.25 13.87 -13.17
CA LEU A 175 0.10 14.83 -12.06
C LEU A 175 -0.01 14.06 -10.76
N ARG A 176 0.85 14.35 -9.80
CA ARG A 176 0.83 13.78 -8.45
C ARG A 176 0.41 14.83 -7.43
N VAL A 177 -0.50 14.44 -6.55
CA VAL A 177 -0.84 15.16 -5.33
C VAL A 177 -0.11 14.46 -4.20
N LEU A 178 0.82 15.17 -3.55
CA LEU A 178 1.65 14.65 -2.46
C LEU A 178 1.24 15.28 -1.14
N ARG A 179 1.41 14.53 -0.06
CA ARG A 179 1.25 15.01 1.31
C ARG A 179 2.53 14.72 2.10
N ASP A 180 2.80 15.54 3.12
CA ASP A 180 3.76 15.21 4.16
C ASP A 180 3.51 13.78 4.66
N ASN A 181 4.54 12.96 4.65
CA ASN A 181 4.44 11.56 5.00
C ASN A 181 5.69 11.10 5.75
N VAL A 182 5.56 11.00 7.05
CA VAL A 182 6.61 10.50 7.95
C VAL A 182 6.74 8.98 7.87
N SER A 183 5.85 8.29 7.16
CA SER A 183 5.92 6.83 7.02
C SER A 183 7.13 6.42 6.19
N LEU A 184 8.07 5.71 6.82
CA LEU A 184 9.29 5.19 6.19
C LEU A 184 9.05 4.06 5.19
N THR A 185 7.85 3.49 5.16
CA THR A 185 7.62 2.23 4.46
C THR A 185 6.97 2.39 3.10
N ARG A 186 6.35 3.56 2.79
CA ARG A 186 5.62 3.76 1.53
C ARG A 186 5.59 5.23 1.12
N GLN A 187 5.71 5.45 -0.18
CA GLN A 187 5.29 6.72 -0.77
C GLN A 187 3.78 6.89 -0.63
N ALA A 188 3.34 8.15 -0.46
CA ALA A 188 1.93 8.47 -0.28
C ALA A 188 1.55 9.60 -1.25
N TYR A 189 0.79 9.27 -2.29
CA TYR A 189 0.32 10.22 -3.29
C TYR A 189 -0.93 9.73 -4.04
N VAL A 190 -1.63 10.66 -4.66
CA VAL A 190 -2.61 10.38 -5.70
C VAL A 190 -2.00 10.79 -7.03
N GLU A 191 -1.97 9.89 -8.01
CA GLU A 191 -1.45 10.14 -9.36
C GLU A 191 -2.57 10.10 -10.38
N PHE A 192 -2.59 11.11 -11.23
CA PHE A 192 -3.44 11.20 -12.42
C PHE A 192 -2.57 11.00 -13.65
N ASP A 193 -2.84 9.97 -14.45
CA ASP A 193 -2.26 9.78 -15.77
C ASP A 193 -2.98 10.71 -16.75
N LEU A 194 -2.44 11.91 -16.90
CA LEU A 194 -3.03 12.95 -17.76
C LEU A 194 -3.01 12.54 -19.23
N GLN A 195 -2.00 11.81 -19.68
CA GLN A 195 -1.92 11.33 -21.04
C GLN A 195 -3.05 10.34 -21.34
N ALA A 196 -3.16 9.28 -20.57
CA ALA A 196 -4.23 8.29 -20.75
C ALA A 196 -5.63 8.91 -20.57
N MET A 197 -5.77 9.88 -19.66
CA MET A 197 -7.02 10.58 -19.42
C MET A 197 -7.46 11.41 -20.63
N MET A 198 -6.56 12.19 -21.20
CA MET A 198 -6.87 13.07 -22.33
C MET A 198 -6.97 12.31 -23.67
N GLU A 199 -6.10 11.33 -23.92
CA GLU A 199 -6.15 10.50 -25.12
C GLU A 199 -7.34 9.55 -25.14
N GLY A 200 -7.71 9.02 -23.99
CA GLY A 200 -8.88 8.14 -23.81
C GLY A 200 -10.19 8.89 -23.60
N GLU A 201 -10.18 10.22 -23.57
CA GLU A 201 -11.33 11.08 -23.27
C GLU A 201 -12.08 10.65 -21.99
N VAL A 202 -11.34 10.28 -20.93
CA VAL A 202 -11.90 9.73 -19.68
C VAL A 202 -12.43 10.86 -18.80
N TYR A 203 -13.55 11.43 -19.21
CA TYR A 203 -14.19 12.58 -18.51
C TYR A 203 -14.52 12.30 -17.04
N ALA A 204 -14.91 11.07 -16.69
CA ALA A 204 -15.24 10.73 -15.30
C ALA A 204 -14.03 10.89 -14.36
N ASP A 205 -12.84 10.53 -14.82
CA ASP A 205 -11.61 10.66 -14.04
C ASP A 205 -11.16 12.13 -13.99
N PHE A 206 -11.38 12.89 -15.06
CA PHE A 206 -11.15 14.34 -15.07
C PHE A 206 -12.01 15.09 -14.06
N VAL A 207 -13.27 14.68 -13.88
CA VAL A 207 -14.14 15.28 -12.84
C VAL A 207 -13.48 15.15 -11.46
N LEU A 208 -12.94 13.97 -11.14
CA LEU A 208 -12.23 13.79 -9.87
C LEU A 208 -10.95 14.61 -9.79
N LEU A 209 -10.16 14.68 -10.87
CA LEU A 209 -8.98 15.55 -10.93
C LEU A 209 -9.37 17.00 -10.63
N TRP A 210 -10.42 17.52 -11.28
CA TRP A 210 -10.88 18.89 -11.09
C TRP A 210 -11.33 19.12 -9.65
N LEU A 211 -12.10 18.20 -9.06
CA LEU A 211 -12.60 18.30 -7.68
C LEU A 211 -11.47 18.25 -6.64
N LEU A 212 -10.42 17.46 -6.88
CA LEU A 212 -9.30 17.31 -5.94
C LEU A 212 -8.22 18.37 -6.09
N CYS A 213 -7.97 18.82 -7.32
CA CYS A 213 -6.85 19.70 -7.63
C CYS A 213 -7.27 21.16 -7.77
N HIS A 214 -8.57 21.51 -7.63
CA HIS A 214 -9.03 22.89 -7.65
C HIS A 214 -8.36 23.71 -6.55
N GLN A 215 -8.03 24.97 -6.83
CA GLN A 215 -7.29 25.84 -5.91
C GLN A 215 -7.91 25.91 -4.50
N SER A 216 -9.24 25.90 -4.39
CA SER A 216 -9.94 25.93 -3.11
C SER A 216 -9.65 24.73 -2.20
N ARG A 217 -9.06 23.66 -2.73
CA ARG A 217 -8.71 22.46 -1.95
C ARG A 217 -7.46 22.65 -1.10
N VAL A 218 -6.61 23.60 -1.49
CA VAL A 218 -5.36 23.96 -0.80
C VAL A 218 -5.36 25.45 -0.38
N GLU A 219 -6.52 26.03 -0.21
CA GLU A 219 -6.72 27.39 0.23
C GLU A 219 -6.89 27.47 1.75
N GLY A 220 -6.18 28.41 2.40
CA GLY A 220 -6.28 28.65 3.84
C GLY A 220 -5.01 29.27 4.41
N GLU A 221 -5.13 29.92 5.55
CA GLU A 221 -3.97 30.49 6.28
C GLU A 221 -3.05 29.40 6.82
N LYS A 222 -3.64 28.26 7.21
CA LYS A 222 -2.93 27.09 7.75
C LYS A 222 -3.24 25.86 6.91
N PRO A 223 -2.23 25.06 6.57
CA PRO A 223 -2.42 23.84 5.76
C PRO A 223 -3.36 22.82 6.39
N GLU A 224 -3.48 22.82 7.74
CA GLU A 224 -4.40 21.92 8.46
C GLU A 224 -5.88 22.21 8.16
N ASN A 225 -6.19 23.41 7.63
CA ASN A 225 -7.53 23.83 7.27
C ASN A 225 -7.88 23.55 5.80
N PHE A 226 -6.94 23.04 5.00
CA PHE A 226 -7.20 22.67 3.62
C PHE A 226 -8.24 21.56 3.53
N TRP A 227 -9.13 21.62 2.54
CA TRP A 227 -10.10 20.56 2.30
C TRP A 227 -9.43 19.21 2.04
N LEU A 228 -8.28 19.18 1.33
CA LEU A 228 -7.50 17.94 1.17
C LEU A 228 -7.08 17.36 2.52
N GLU A 229 -6.67 18.20 3.48
CA GLU A 229 -6.28 17.73 4.81
C GLU A 229 -7.48 17.27 5.63
N GLN A 230 -8.60 17.98 5.57
CA GLN A 230 -9.83 17.57 6.25
C GLN A 230 -10.34 16.23 5.72
N TRP A 231 -10.32 16.02 4.41
CA TRP A 231 -10.68 14.75 3.78
C TRP A 231 -9.71 13.63 4.14
N SER A 232 -8.41 13.90 4.18
CA SER A 232 -7.40 12.92 4.60
C SER A 232 -7.60 12.50 6.06
N ARG A 233 -7.84 13.43 6.98
CA ARG A 233 -8.15 13.14 8.40
C ARG A 233 -9.43 12.32 8.55
N GLN A 234 -10.48 12.70 7.85
CA GLN A 234 -11.75 11.95 7.86
C GLN A 234 -11.55 10.52 7.35
N ALA A 235 -10.70 10.31 6.33
CA ALA A 235 -10.35 9.00 5.84
C ALA A 235 -9.58 8.18 6.88
N GLN A 236 -8.64 8.80 7.60
CA GLN A 236 -7.89 8.14 8.68
C GLN A 236 -8.81 7.70 9.84
N GLU A 237 -9.74 8.57 10.26
CA GLU A 237 -10.74 8.21 11.28
C GLU A 237 -11.66 7.07 10.84
N GLN A 238 -12.07 7.09 9.57
CA GLN A 238 -12.88 5.99 9.00
C GLN A 238 -12.05 4.71 8.87
N GLY A 239 -10.76 4.81 8.54
CA GLY A 239 -9.81 3.71 8.50
C GLY A 239 -9.68 3.01 9.87
N THR A 240 -9.61 3.77 10.96
CA THR A 240 -9.57 3.21 12.31
C THR A 240 -10.83 2.40 12.63
N ARG A 241 -12.01 2.91 12.28
CA ARG A 241 -13.27 2.17 12.46
C ARG A 241 -13.35 0.91 11.59
N ALA A 242 -12.85 0.98 10.34
CA ALA A 242 -12.78 -0.18 9.46
C ALA A 242 -11.84 -1.26 10.02
N LEU A 243 -10.76 -0.86 10.70
CA LEU A 243 -9.85 -1.79 11.37
C LEU A 243 -10.50 -2.54 12.53
N ASP A 244 -11.29 -1.84 13.36
CA ASP A 244 -12.04 -2.49 14.44
C ASP A 244 -13.08 -3.48 13.90
N GLN A 245 -13.73 -3.13 12.79
CA GLN A 245 -14.64 -4.07 12.12
C GLN A 245 -13.91 -5.25 11.47
N LEU A 246 -12.68 -5.05 10.96
CA LEU A 246 -11.85 -6.14 10.45
C LEU A 246 -11.46 -7.12 11.56
N ARG A 247 -11.16 -6.62 12.77
CA ARG A 247 -10.89 -7.49 13.94
C ARG A 247 -12.08 -8.39 14.23
N ALA A 248 -13.27 -7.81 14.33
CA ALA A 248 -14.51 -8.59 14.51
C ALA A 248 -14.73 -9.57 13.35
N GLY A 249 -14.47 -9.13 12.11
CA GLY A 249 -14.56 -9.99 10.93
C GLY A 249 -13.59 -11.18 10.94
N VAL A 250 -12.41 -11.02 11.53
CA VAL A 250 -11.46 -12.15 11.70
C VAL A 250 -11.99 -13.15 12.74
N GLU A 251 -12.57 -12.68 13.84
CA GLU A 251 -13.21 -13.54 14.86
C GLU A 251 -14.36 -14.34 14.25
N ASP A 252 -15.23 -13.67 13.49
CA ASP A 252 -16.35 -14.30 12.76
C ASP A 252 -15.86 -15.32 11.74
N ALA A 253 -14.79 -15.02 11.01
CA ALA A 253 -14.20 -15.91 10.02
C ALA A 253 -13.66 -17.19 10.66
N ILE A 254 -12.93 -17.07 11.77
CA ILE A 254 -12.39 -18.21 12.50
C ILE A 254 -13.54 -19.07 13.05
N SER A 255 -14.59 -18.45 13.59
CA SER A 255 -15.77 -19.15 14.11
C SER A 255 -16.54 -19.88 13.02
N ALA A 256 -16.69 -19.26 11.82
CA ALA A 256 -17.34 -19.87 10.67
C ALA A 256 -16.52 -21.06 10.14
N LEU A 257 -15.21 -20.93 10.00
CA LEU A 257 -14.32 -22.00 9.57
C LEU A 257 -14.31 -23.16 10.57
N GLY A 258 -14.15 -22.85 11.87
CA GLY A 258 -14.12 -23.84 12.93
C GLY A 258 -15.41 -24.65 13.00
N SER A 259 -16.56 -24.00 12.94
CA SER A 259 -17.86 -24.67 12.89
C SER A 259 -18.05 -25.44 11.58
N GLY A 260 -17.58 -24.92 10.46
CA GLY A 260 -17.67 -25.58 9.17
C GLY A 260 -16.91 -26.90 9.11
N PHE A 261 -15.69 -26.96 9.61
CA PHE A 261 -14.92 -28.21 9.67
C PHE A 261 -15.52 -29.20 10.66
N LEU A 262 -15.99 -28.77 11.84
CA LEU A 262 -16.60 -29.65 12.82
C LEU A 262 -17.97 -30.18 12.36
N GLY A 263 -18.75 -29.37 11.66
CA GLY A 263 -20.09 -29.72 11.20
C GLY A 263 -20.11 -30.58 9.92
N ALA A 264 -19.02 -30.65 9.16
CA ALA A 264 -18.98 -31.41 7.94
C ALA A 264 -19.06 -32.94 8.21
N ALA A 265 -20.03 -33.61 7.59
CA ALA A 265 -20.28 -35.05 7.81
C ALA A 265 -19.06 -35.92 7.44
N ALA A 266 -18.28 -35.51 6.44
CA ALA A 266 -17.09 -36.22 5.96
C ALA A 266 -15.94 -36.23 7.00
N ASN A 267 -15.87 -35.24 7.92
CA ASN A 267 -14.73 -35.05 8.82
C ASN A 267 -14.81 -35.89 10.11
N GLN A 268 -15.11 -37.18 9.98
CA GLN A 268 -15.19 -38.08 11.15
C GLN A 268 -13.84 -38.28 11.82
N GLU A 269 -12.76 -38.36 11.06
CA GLU A 269 -11.41 -38.52 11.57
C GLU A 269 -10.98 -37.30 12.39
N LEU A 270 -11.20 -36.08 11.88
CA LEU A 270 -10.92 -34.81 12.60
C LEU A 270 -11.64 -34.78 13.96
N ARG A 271 -12.95 -35.11 13.97
CA ARG A 271 -13.73 -35.18 15.22
C ARG A 271 -13.23 -36.27 16.16
N ALA A 272 -12.80 -37.44 15.64
CA ALA A 272 -12.23 -38.49 16.46
C ALA A 272 -10.91 -38.06 17.12
N LYS A 273 -10.00 -37.42 16.39
CA LYS A 273 -8.75 -36.86 16.94
C LYS A 273 -9.03 -35.86 18.08
N LEU A 274 -10.00 -34.96 17.89
CA LEU A 274 -10.39 -33.98 18.92
C LEU A 274 -11.01 -34.64 20.18
N ARG A 275 -11.86 -35.68 20.01
CA ARG A 275 -12.46 -36.42 21.15
C ARG A 275 -11.42 -37.21 21.93
N GLN A 276 -10.46 -37.81 21.23
CA GLN A 276 -9.40 -38.63 21.83
C GLN A 276 -8.25 -37.80 22.41
N GLY A 277 -8.24 -36.49 22.18
CA GLY A 277 -7.15 -35.62 22.62
C GLY A 277 -5.88 -35.73 21.77
N ALA A 278 -5.91 -36.47 20.65
CA ALA A 278 -4.81 -36.53 19.69
C ALA A 278 -4.59 -35.19 18.96
N LEU A 279 -5.63 -34.40 18.80
CA LEU A 279 -5.59 -32.99 18.41
C LEU A 279 -6.14 -32.15 19.57
N SER A 280 -5.32 -31.24 20.11
CA SER A 280 -5.78 -30.33 21.16
C SER A 280 -6.70 -29.23 20.60
N ARG A 281 -7.56 -28.65 21.46
CA ARG A 281 -8.39 -27.49 21.10
C ARG A 281 -7.53 -26.32 20.61
N GLN A 282 -6.40 -26.11 21.28
CA GLN A 282 -5.48 -25.03 20.97
C GLN A 282 -4.77 -25.24 19.61
N ASP A 283 -4.38 -26.48 19.30
CA ASP A 283 -3.73 -26.78 18.01
C ASP A 283 -4.73 -26.69 16.85
N TYR A 284 -5.99 -27.12 17.08
CA TYR A 284 -7.06 -26.89 16.11
C TYR A 284 -7.27 -25.40 15.84
N TYR A 285 -7.33 -24.58 16.89
CA TYR A 285 -7.43 -23.13 16.77
C TYR A 285 -6.25 -22.53 16.04
N ARG A 286 -5.02 -22.95 16.33
CA ARG A 286 -3.80 -22.50 15.62
C ARG A 286 -3.86 -22.82 14.12
N GLN A 287 -4.39 -23.96 13.74
CA GLN A 287 -4.56 -24.30 12.32
C GLN A 287 -5.61 -23.40 11.65
N LEU A 288 -6.72 -23.09 12.31
CA LEU A 288 -7.72 -22.12 11.84
C LEU A 288 -7.13 -20.72 11.65
N LEU A 289 -6.35 -20.24 12.62
CA LEU A 289 -5.61 -18.99 12.52
C LEU A 289 -4.70 -18.95 11.28
N ARG A 290 -3.92 -20.00 11.06
CA ARG A 290 -3.02 -20.11 9.90
C ARG A 290 -3.78 -20.11 8.58
N LEU A 291 -4.95 -20.74 8.52
CA LEU A 291 -5.81 -20.68 7.36
C LEU A 291 -6.33 -19.27 7.08
N VAL A 292 -6.73 -18.52 8.12
CA VAL A 292 -7.11 -17.12 7.99
C VAL A 292 -5.92 -16.27 7.53
N TYR A 293 -4.71 -16.51 8.04
CA TYR A 293 -3.51 -15.80 7.58
C TYR A 293 -3.15 -16.11 6.13
N ARG A 294 -3.35 -17.34 5.66
CA ARG A 294 -3.22 -17.68 4.22
C ARG A 294 -4.18 -16.83 3.37
N LEU A 295 -5.45 -16.69 3.81
CA LEU A 295 -6.43 -15.88 3.10
C LEU A 295 -6.05 -14.39 3.09
N ILE A 296 -5.69 -13.82 4.24
CA ILE A 296 -5.27 -12.41 4.36
C ILE A 296 -4.01 -12.15 3.51
N PHE A 297 -3.02 -13.04 3.57
CA PHE A 297 -1.82 -12.93 2.74
C PHE A 297 -2.18 -12.87 1.25
N LEU A 298 -3.03 -13.79 0.78
CA LEU A 298 -3.46 -13.81 -0.61
C LEU A 298 -4.25 -12.56 -0.99
N PHE A 299 -5.12 -12.05 -0.10
CA PHE A 299 -5.85 -10.79 -0.33
C PHE A 299 -4.87 -9.62 -0.53
N VAL A 300 -3.88 -9.51 0.36
CA VAL A 300 -2.84 -8.46 0.27
C VAL A 300 -1.98 -8.62 -0.99
N ALA A 301 -1.52 -9.83 -1.29
CA ALA A 301 -0.64 -10.10 -2.43
C ALA A 301 -1.36 -9.85 -3.77
N GLU A 302 -2.63 -10.25 -3.88
CA GLU A 302 -3.46 -10.01 -5.06
C GLU A 302 -3.79 -8.53 -5.25
N ASP A 303 -4.20 -7.82 -4.17
CA ASP A 303 -4.58 -6.41 -4.26
C ASP A 303 -3.38 -5.48 -4.51
N ARG A 304 -2.18 -5.91 -4.13
CA ARG A 304 -0.91 -5.22 -4.43
C ARG A 304 -0.27 -5.64 -5.72
N GLU A 305 -0.85 -6.59 -6.44
CA GLU A 305 -0.27 -7.17 -7.67
C GLU A 305 1.14 -7.74 -7.48
N LEU A 306 1.44 -8.29 -6.28
CA LEU A 306 2.75 -8.83 -5.91
C LEU A 306 2.83 -10.36 -6.01
N LEU A 307 1.73 -11.03 -6.34
CA LEU A 307 1.69 -12.49 -6.37
C LEU A 307 2.48 -13.07 -7.55
N PHE A 308 2.53 -12.36 -8.67
CA PHE A 308 3.17 -12.85 -9.89
C PHE A 308 4.58 -12.29 -10.08
N SER A 309 5.46 -13.09 -10.67
CA SER A 309 6.75 -12.57 -11.15
C SER A 309 6.53 -11.67 -12.39
N PRO A 310 7.33 -10.60 -12.58
CA PRO A 310 7.19 -9.71 -13.73
C PRO A 310 7.24 -10.40 -15.08
N ASP A 311 8.04 -11.47 -15.19
CA ASP A 311 8.27 -12.22 -16.43
C ASP A 311 7.31 -13.40 -16.62
N SER A 312 6.29 -13.54 -15.77
CA SER A 312 5.36 -14.68 -15.85
C SER A 312 4.35 -14.53 -16.99
N ASP A 313 3.91 -15.66 -17.56
CA ASP A 313 2.97 -15.71 -18.68
C ASP A 313 1.62 -15.04 -18.34
N LEU A 314 1.19 -14.10 -19.17
CA LEU A 314 -0.05 -13.36 -18.99
C LEU A 314 -1.30 -14.25 -19.07
N THR A 315 -1.27 -15.31 -19.89
CA THR A 315 -2.37 -16.26 -20.01
C THR A 315 -2.52 -17.09 -18.73
N ALA A 316 -1.41 -17.49 -18.14
CA ALA A 316 -1.38 -18.19 -16.85
C ALA A 316 -1.88 -17.28 -15.72
N GLN A 317 -1.45 -16.01 -15.68
CA GLN A 317 -1.97 -15.01 -14.73
C GLN A 317 -3.49 -14.84 -14.86
N GLN A 318 -4.00 -14.73 -16.11
CA GLN A 318 -5.43 -14.59 -16.34
C GLN A 318 -6.20 -15.84 -15.89
N ARG A 319 -5.68 -17.04 -16.14
CA ARG A 319 -6.26 -18.31 -15.66
C ARG A 319 -6.35 -18.34 -14.14
N TYR A 320 -5.31 -17.93 -13.44
CA TYR A 320 -5.36 -17.81 -11.98
C TYR A 320 -6.45 -16.83 -11.54
N ARG A 321 -6.47 -15.61 -12.10
CA ARG A 321 -7.44 -14.56 -11.73
C ARG A 321 -8.87 -15.01 -11.92
N ASP A 322 -9.17 -15.74 -13.00
CA ASP A 322 -10.54 -16.11 -13.36
C ASP A 322 -11.05 -17.31 -12.55
N TYR A 323 -10.16 -18.26 -12.17
CA TYR A 323 -10.61 -19.54 -11.60
C TYR A 323 -10.09 -19.82 -10.19
N TYR A 324 -8.92 -19.32 -9.80
CA TYR A 324 -8.22 -19.72 -8.59
C TYR A 324 -8.04 -18.58 -7.57
N SER A 325 -8.21 -17.33 -7.96
CA SER A 325 -7.90 -16.19 -7.11
C SER A 325 -8.85 -16.03 -5.93
N THR A 326 -8.33 -15.48 -4.84
CA THR A 326 -9.16 -15.06 -3.71
C THR A 326 -10.05 -13.88 -4.06
N GLN A 327 -9.68 -13.07 -5.05
CA GLN A 327 -10.56 -12.02 -5.60
C GLN A 327 -11.85 -12.63 -6.19
N ARG A 328 -11.76 -13.79 -6.85
CA ARG A 328 -12.95 -14.55 -7.28
C ARG A 328 -13.77 -15.03 -6.07
N LEU A 329 -13.12 -15.56 -5.02
CA LEU A 329 -13.82 -15.99 -3.80
C LEU A 329 -14.54 -14.81 -3.12
N ARG A 330 -13.91 -13.65 -3.03
CA ARG A 330 -14.52 -12.42 -2.48
C ARG A 330 -15.78 -12.03 -3.27
N ARG A 331 -15.72 -12.05 -4.60
CA ARG A 331 -16.89 -11.78 -5.45
C ARG A 331 -18.02 -12.81 -5.28
N LEU A 332 -17.68 -14.09 -5.09
CA LEU A 332 -18.66 -15.13 -4.79
C LEU A 332 -19.29 -14.90 -3.40
N ALA A 333 -18.48 -14.59 -2.40
CA ALA A 333 -18.93 -14.30 -1.03
C ALA A 333 -19.86 -13.08 -0.96
N GLU A 334 -19.68 -12.06 -1.81
CA GLU A 334 -20.59 -10.91 -1.89
C GLU A 334 -22.01 -11.32 -2.37
N ARG A 335 -22.09 -12.27 -3.31
CA ARG A 335 -23.32 -12.58 -4.05
C ARG A 335 -24.03 -13.87 -3.62
N SER A 336 -23.31 -14.81 -3.04
CA SER A 336 -23.79 -16.15 -2.73
C SER A 336 -23.49 -16.52 -1.28
N ARG A 337 -24.39 -17.30 -0.67
CA ARG A 337 -24.16 -17.90 0.64
C ARG A 337 -23.44 -19.25 0.57
N GLY A 338 -23.32 -19.80 -0.62
CA GLY A 338 -22.73 -21.13 -0.81
C GLY A 338 -23.68 -22.27 -0.47
N LEU A 339 -23.18 -23.46 -0.70
CA LEU A 339 -23.87 -24.74 -0.49
C LEU A 339 -22.97 -25.68 0.32
N ARG A 340 -23.46 -26.93 0.55
CA ARG A 340 -22.76 -27.99 1.29
C ARG A 340 -21.54 -28.60 0.58
N HIS A 341 -21.32 -28.29 -0.69
CA HIS A 341 -20.16 -28.77 -1.45
C HIS A 341 -18.87 -28.12 -0.95
N ALA A 342 -17.73 -28.76 -1.16
CA ALA A 342 -16.41 -28.31 -0.66
C ALA A 342 -15.43 -27.94 -1.77
N ASP A 343 -15.90 -27.83 -3.01
CA ASP A 343 -15.05 -27.58 -4.19
C ASP A 343 -14.25 -26.27 -4.11
N LEU A 344 -14.80 -25.22 -3.52
CA LEU A 344 -14.07 -23.95 -3.33
C LEU A 344 -12.89 -24.10 -2.37
N TYR A 345 -13.05 -24.92 -1.32
CA TYR A 345 -11.95 -25.19 -0.40
C TYR A 345 -10.87 -26.05 -1.05
N HIS A 346 -11.24 -27.02 -1.90
CA HIS A 346 -10.27 -27.80 -2.67
C HIS A 346 -9.44 -26.92 -3.60
N VAL A 347 -10.05 -25.93 -4.26
CA VAL A 347 -9.33 -24.94 -5.07
C VAL A 347 -8.35 -24.13 -4.23
N LEU A 348 -8.77 -23.65 -3.05
CA LEU A 348 -7.90 -22.90 -2.15
C LEU A 348 -6.71 -23.73 -1.67
N ARG A 349 -6.94 -25.00 -1.29
CA ARG A 349 -5.87 -25.96 -0.93
C ARG A 349 -4.87 -26.15 -2.07
N LEU A 350 -5.36 -26.34 -3.28
CA LEU A 350 -4.49 -26.47 -4.46
C LEU A 350 -3.59 -25.26 -4.60
N VAL A 351 -4.12 -24.05 -4.48
CA VAL A 351 -3.32 -22.81 -4.55
C VAL A 351 -2.25 -22.79 -3.47
N THR A 352 -2.60 -23.09 -2.22
CA THR A 352 -1.63 -23.08 -1.10
C THR A 352 -0.55 -24.15 -1.26
N GLU A 353 -0.91 -25.34 -1.77
CA GLU A 353 0.03 -26.42 -2.09
C GLU A 353 1.02 -25.99 -3.18
N GLN A 354 0.53 -25.37 -4.26
CA GLN A 354 1.39 -24.89 -5.33
C GLN A 354 2.35 -23.78 -4.87
N LEU A 355 1.90 -22.87 -4.00
CA LEU A 355 2.75 -21.83 -3.42
C LEU A 355 3.83 -22.41 -2.49
N SER A 356 3.59 -23.54 -1.85
CA SER A 356 4.58 -24.22 -1.00
C SER A 356 5.55 -25.11 -1.78
N SER A 357 5.24 -25.46 -3.02
CA SER A 357 6.07 -26.33 -3.85
C SER A 357 7.41 -25.67 -4.19
N VAL A 358 8.44 -26.48 -4.45
CA VAL A 358 9.79 -25.99 -4.78
C VAL A 358 9.82 -25.24 -6.12
N SER A 359 8.93 -25.62 -7.05
CA SER A 359 8.88 -25.04 -8.40
C SER A 359 7.76 -24.00 -8.61
N GLY A 360 6.87 -23.84 -7.63
CA GLY A 360 5.62 -23.09 -7.87
C GLY A 360 4.71 -23.79 -8.88
N CYS A 361 3.90 -23.02 -9.58
CA CYS A 361 3.02 -23.53 -10.65
C CYS A 361 3.05 -22.56 -11.85
N PRO A 362 3.90 -22.81 -12.86
CA PRO A 362 3.99 -21.97 -14.05
C PRO A 362 2.67 -21.85 -14.81
N GLU A 363 1.83 -22.88 -14.79
CA GLU A 363 0.52 -22.93 -15.46
C GLU A 363 -0.49 -21.93 -14.87
N LEU A 364 -0.27 -21.51 -13.62
CA LEU A 364 -1.04 -20.48 -12.90
C LEU A 364 -0.23 -19.22 -12.61
N ALA A 365 0.98 -19.13 -13.13
CA ALA A 365 1.95 -18.06 -12.85
C ALA A 365 2.28 -17.92 -11.34
N LEU A 366 2.08 -18.97 -10.53
CA LEU A 366 2.34 -18.92 -9.09
C LEU A 366 3.81 -19.18 -8.80
N PRO A 367 4.47 -18.29 -8.00
CA PRO A 367 5.84 -18.49 -7.58
C PRO A 367 5.96 -19.57 -6.50
N ALA A 368 7.15 -20.13 -6.35
CA ALA A 368 7.52 -20.91 -5.17
C ALA A 368 7.80 -19.94 -4.01
N LEU A 369 6.86 -19.76 -3.10
CA LEU A 369 7.05 -18.88 -1.93
C LEU A 369 7.80 -19.60 -0.81
N GLY A 370 7.59 -20.92 -0.67
CA GLY A 370 8.09 -21.67 0.47
C GLY A 370 7.52 -21.17 1.81
N GLY A 371 8.28 -21.38 2.88
CA GLY A 371 7.92 -20.91 4.21
C GLY A 371 6.86 -21.75 4.92
N PHE A 372 6.89 -21.70 6.26
CA PHE A 372 6.04 -22.53 7.11
C PHE A 372 4.55 -22.30 6.87
N LEU A 373 4.11 -21.05 6.65
CA LEU A 373 2.68 -20.72 6.53
C LEU A 373 1.96 -21.54 5.44
N PHE A 374 2.61 -21.78 4.31
CA PHE A 374 2.03 -22.52 3.18
C PHE A 374 2.35 -24.02 3.22
N SER A 375 3.27 -24.47 4.09
CA SER A 375 3.62 -25.89 4.20
C SER A 375 2.45 -26.74 4.69
N ALA A 376 2.49 -28.03 4.38
CA ALA A 376 1.52 -29.02 4.88
C ALA A 376 1.56 -29.15 6.43
N GLU A 377 2.70 -28.82 7.05
CA GLU A 377 2.87 -28.86 8.50
C GLU A 377 2.09 -27.75 9.22
N ALA A 378 1.71 -26.68 8.51
CA ALA A 378 1.00 -25.57 9.10
C ALA A 378 -0.46 -25.92 9.45
N THR A 379 -1.14 -26.73 8.62
CA THR A 379 -2.56 -27.09 8.76
C THR A 379 -2.82 -28.57 8.49
N PRO A 380 -2.09 -29.50 9.13
CA PRO A 380 -2.07 -30.92 8.74
C PRO A 380 -3.44 -31.61 8.85
N ASP A 381 -4.28 -31.22 9.82
CA ASP A 381 -5.61 -31.80 10.00
C ASP A 381 -6.66 -31.12 9.10
N LEU A 382 -6.50 -29.83 8.80
CA LEU A 382 -7.44 -29.10 7.93
C LEU A 382 -7.19 -29.43 6.46
N ASP A 383 -5.94 -29.65 6.05
CA ASP A 383 -5.60 -29.96 4.65
C ASP A 383 -6.17 -31.33 4.20
N THR A 384 -6.52 -32.20 5.12
CA THR A 384 -7.19 -33.51 4.84
C THR A 384 -8.70 -33.47 5.05
N ALA A 385 -9.22 -32.38 5.63
CA ALA A 385 -10.63 -32.23 5.96
C ALA A 385 -11.43 -31.51 4.86
N GLU A 386 -12.74 -31.66 4.89
CA GLU A 386 -13.69 -30.99 4.00
C GLU A 386 -14.29 -29.75 4.66
N LEU A 387 -14.38 -28.66 3.90
CA LEU A 387 -15.03 -27.43 4.37
C LEU A 387 -16.16 -27.05 3.41
N PRO A 388 -17.43 -27.04 3.87
CA PRO A 388 -18.54 -26.64 3.02
C PRO A 388 -18.39 -25.21 2.50
N ASN A 389 -18.71 -24.99 1.23
CA ASN A 389 -18.62 -23.67 0.57
C ASN A 389 -19.34 -22.56 1.35
N GLN A 390 -20.46 -22.90 2.02
CA GLN A 390 -21.17 -21.94 2.86
C GLN A 390 -20.25 -21.33 3.92
N HIS A 391 -19.56 -22.15 4.69
CA HIS A 391 -18.69 -21.67 5.78
C HIS A 391 -17.44 -20.97 5.25
N LEU A 392 -16.88 -21.44 4.14
CA LEU A 392 -15.76 -20.74 3.48
C LEU A 392 -16.19 -19.35 2.99
N LEU A 393 -17.35 -19.24 2.34
CA LEU A 393 -17.84 -17.95 1.83
C LEU A 393 -18.28 -17.02 2.96
N ASP A 394 -18.80 -17.53 4.07
CA ASP A 394 -19.08 -16.71 5.26
C ASP A 394 -17.79 -16.17 5.87
N ALA A 395 -16.74 -16.98 6.00
CA ALA A 395 -15.43 -16.54 6.45
C ALA A 395 -14.79 -15.52 5.50
N VAL A 396 -14.80 -15.78 4.19
CA VAL A 396 -14.29 -14.84 3.19
C VAL A 396 -15.06 -13.53 3.21
N ARG A 397 -16.38 -13.56 3.42
CA ARG A 397 -17.21 -12.34 3.53
C ARG A 397 -16.83 -11.54 4.77
N ALA A 398 -16.68 -12.19 5.90
CA ALA A 398 -16.30 -11.55 7.16
C ALA A 398 -14.93 -10.86 7.07
N LEU A 399 -13.97 -11.49 6.37
CA LEU A 399 -12.65 -10.89 6.14
C LEU A 399 -12.69 -9.78 5.08
N ALA A 400 -13.40 -9.97 3.98
CA ALA A 400 -13.30 -9.11 2.80
C ALA A 400 -14.17 -7.86 2.85
N TYR A 401 -15.16 -7.80 3.74
CA TYR A 401 -16.12 -6.72 3.78
C TYR A 401 -16.40 -6.24 5.19
N THR A 402 -16.54 -4.93 5.33
CA THR A 402 -17.06 -4.25 6.53
C THR A 402 -18.48 -3.76 6.27
N ILE A 403 -19.25 -3.54 7.34
CA ILE A 403 -20.64 -3.08 7.25
C ILE A 403 -20.69 -1.61 7.66
N ASP A 404 -21.13 -0.75 6.73
CA ASP A 404 -21.41 0.65 7.03
C ASP A 404 -22.93 0.91 6.81
N GLY A 405 -23.65 0.98 7.93
CA GLY A 405 -25.11 1.04 7.92
C GLY A 405 -25.75 -0.21 7.30
N ARG A 406 -26.17 -0.12 6.03
CA ARG A 406 -26.74 -1.25 5.26
C ARG A 406 -25.88 -1.65 4.06
N THR A 407 -24.74 -1.03 3.89
CA THR A 407 -23.88 -1.22 2.72
C THR A 407 -22.65 -2.05 3.09
N LEU A 408 -22.35 -3.09 2.31
CA LEU A 408 -21.08 -3.82 2.40
C LEU A 408 -20.00 -2.99 1.70
N ARG A 409 -18.91 -2.69 2.43
CA ARG A 409 -17.72 -2.03 1.89
C ARG A 409 -16.57 -3.02 1.84
N PRO A 410 -15.83 -3.13 0.74
CA PRO A 410 -14.64 -3.95 0.69
C PRO A 410 -13.55 -3.38 1.60
N VAL A 411 -12.84 -4.26 2.29
CA VAL A 411 -11.62 -3.92 3.04
C VAL A 411 -10.52 -3.59 2.03
N ASP A 412 -9.81 -2.49 2.26
CA ASP A 412 -8.70 -2.06 1.41
C ASP A 412 -7.39 -2.76 1.82
N TYR A 413 -7.20 -3.98 1.37
CA TYR A 413 -6.00 -4.77 1.63
C TYR A 413 -4.74 -4.23 0.94
N LYS A 414 -4.88 -3.41 -0.09
CA LYS A 414 -3.76 -2.77 -0.77
C LYS A 414 -3.01 -1.84 0.18
N ASN A 415 -3.74 -1.07 0.98
CA ASN A 415 -3.21 -0.04 1.86
C ASN A 415 -3.05 -0.45 3.32
N LEU A 416 -3.52 -1.64 3.73
CA LEU A 416 -3.26 -2.18 5.08
C LEU A 416 -1.76 -2.34 5.32
N GLY A 417 -1.24 -1.67 6.34
CA GLY A 417 0.16 -1.73 6.74
C GLY A 417 0.48 -2.86 7.72
N PRO A 418 1.76 -3.03 8.08
CA PRO A 418 2.18 -3.98 9.10
C PRO A 418 1.56 -3.68 10.47
N GLU A 419 1.35 -2.38 10.77
CA GLU A 419 0.77 -1.92 12.03
C GLU A 419 -0.69 -2.38 12.18
N GLU A 420 -1.49 -2.18 11.12
CA GLU A 420 -2.88 -2.60 11.12
C GLU A 420 -3.02 -4.12 11.20
N LEU A 421 -2.21 -4.86 10.45
CA LEU A 421 -2.19 -6.32 10.49
C LEU A 421 -1.71 -6.85 11.85
N GLY A 422 -0.67 -6.22 12.43
CA GLY A 422 -0.17 -6.55 13.76
C GLY A 422 -1.22 -6.32 14.86
N SER A 423 -1.98 -5.24 14.76
CA SER A 423 -3.08 -4.90 15.67
C SER A 423 -4.24 -5.91 15.59
N VAL A 424 -4.55 -6.42 14.39
CA VAL A 424 -5.51 -7.53 14.23
C VAL A 424 -4.98 -8.80 14.90
N TYR A 425 -3.70 -9.13 14.70
CA TYR A 425 -3.07 -10.28 15.33
C TYR A 425 -3.13 -10.22 16.87
N GLU A 426 -2.79 -9.06 17.44
CA GLU A 426 -2.79 -8.87 18.90
C GLU A 426 -4.17 -9.14 19.52
N SER A 427 -5.24 -8.71 18.84
CA SER A 427 -6.61 -8.95 19.34
C SER A 427 -6.97 -10.43 19.43
N LEU A 428 -6.38 -11.27 18.57
CA LEU A 428 -6.63 -12.71 18.55
C LEU A 428 -5.93 -13.47 19.68
N LEU A 429 -4.87 -12.90 20.26
CA LEU A 429 -4.15 -13.52 21.40
C LEU A 429 -4.99 -13.57 22.68
N GLU A 430 -6.04 -12.75 22.78
CA GLU A 430 -6.96 -12.71 23.93
C GLU A 430 -8.13 -13.69 23.80
N LEU A 431 -8.25 -14.36 22.67
CA LEU A 431 -9.39 -15.21 22.37
C LEU A 431 -9.11 -16.67 22.75
N HIS A 432 -10.06 -17.27 23.43
CA HIS A 432 -10.03 -18.67 23.81
C HIS A 432 -11.03 -19.48 22.99
N PRO A 433 -10.58 -20.62 22.40
CA PRO A 433 -11.47 -21.47 21.63
C PRO A 433 -12.41 -22.27 22.53
N GLU A 434 -13.70 -22.13 22.31
CA GLU A 434 -14.74 -23.03 22.83
C GLU A 434 -15.29 -23.89 21.71
N MET A 435 -15.43 -25.18 21.95
CA MET A 435 -15.96 -26.09 20.93
C MET A 435 -16.87 -27.16 21.56
N ASN A 436 -17.90 -27.50 20.79
CA ASN A 436 -18.69 -28.68 21.02
C ASN A 436 -18.61 -29.59 19.81
N VAL A 437 -17.80 -30.66 19.93
CA VAL A 437 -17.53 -31.60 18.83
C VAL A 437 -18.78 -32.37 18.41
N GLU A 438 -19.70 -32.64 19.36
CA GLU A 438 -20.94 -33.36 19.08
C GLU A 438 -21.95 -32.48 18.34
N ALA A 439 -22.06 -31.23 18.72
CA ALA A 439 -22.92 -30.26 18.05
C ALA A 439 -22.28 -29.69 16.76
N GLY A 440 -20.98 -29.97 16.51
CA GLY A 440 -20.25 -29.40 15.39
C GLY A 440 -20.12 -27.89 15.44
N SER A 441 -20.04 -27.30 16.64
CA SER A 441 -19.96 -25.86 16.83
C SER A 441 -18.62 -25.42 17.42
N PHE A 442 -18.16 -24.27 16.95
CA PHE A 442 -16.94 -23.61 17.39
C PHE A 442 -17.23 -22.12 17.61
N SER A 443 -16.74 -21.57 18.71
CA SER A 443 -16.83 -20.15 19.02
C SER A 443 -15.57 -19.65 19.71
N LEU A 444 -15.40 -18.36 19.72
CA LEU A 444 -14.33 -17.68 20.42
C LEU A 444 -14.94 -16.87 21.56
N THR A 445 -14.32 -16.95 22.74
CA THR A 445 -14.70 -16.17 23.91
C THR A 445 -13.52 -15.31 24.34
N SER A 446 -13.78 -14.04 24.68
CA SER A 446 -12.75 -13.21 25.28
C SER A 446 -12.63 -13.54 26.77
N ALA A 447 -11.40 -13.75 27.23
CA ALA A 447 -11.17 -13.88 28.68
C ALA A 447 -11.57 -12.59 29.38
N SER A 448 -12.44 -12.70 30.34
CA SER A 448 -12.84 -11.57 31.18
C SER A 448 -11.67 -11.18 32.10
N GLY A 449 -10.85 -10.24 31.65
CA GLY A 449 -9.92 -9.47 32.48
C GLY A 449 -8.48 -9.97 32.55
N HIS A 450 -7.54 -9.05 32.37
CA HIS A 450 -6.14 -9.04 32.84
C HIS A 450 -5.09 -9.92 32.15
N GLU A 451 -5.40 -10.79 31.20
CA GLU A 451 -4.36 -11.61 30.55
C GLU A 451 -3.38 -10.80 29.69
N ARG A 452 -3.79 -9.69 29.08
CA ARG A 452 -2.86 -8.72 28.46
C ARG A 452 -1.74 -8.28 29.39
N LYS A 453 -2.05 -8.08 30.66
CA LYS A 453 -1.06 -7.67 31.67
C LYS A 453 -0.09 -8.79 32.04
N THR A 454 -0.47 -10.05 31.86
CA THR A 454 0.36 -11.21 32.17
C THR A 454 1.24 -11.68 31.01
N THR A 455 0.81 -11.52 29.76
CA THR A 455 1.59 -11.91 28.58
C THR A 455 2.51 -10.81 28.07
N GLY A 456 2.27 -9.53 28.44
CA GLY A 456 3.09 -8.39 28.00
C GLY A 456 3.03 -8.12 26.50
N SER A 457 2.09 -8.72 25.78
CA SER A 457 1.95 -8.59 24.32
C SER A 457 1.26 -7.28 23.97
N TYR A 458 2.06 -6.26 23.67
CA TYR A 458 1.58 -4.95 23.21
C TYR A 458 2.23 -4.61 21.89
N TYR A 459 1.41 -4.18 20.93
CA TYR A 459 1.91 -3.63 19.69
C TYR A 459 2.58 -2.28 19.96
N THR A 460 3.86 -2.15 19.59
CA THR A 460 4.60 -0.91 19.82
C THR A 460 4.23 0.14 18.78
N PRO A 461 3.75 1.33 19.19
CA PRO A 461 3.44 2.41 18.25
C PRO A 461 4.62 2.78 17.34
N SER A 462 4.34 3.05 16.07
CA SER A 462 5.37 3.38 15.06
C SER A 462 6.23 4.56 15.47
N SER A 463 5.70 5.54 16.21
CA SER A 463 6.47 6.69 16.73
C SER A 463 7.60 6.28 17.67
N LEU A 464 7.37 5.28 18.54
CA LEU A 464 8.41 4.77 19.44
C LEU A 464 9.47 3.97 18.69
N ILE A 465 9.04 3.21 17.67
CA ILE A 465 9.97 2.48 16.79
C ILE A 465 10.90 3.46 16.06
N GLN A 466 10.36 4.57 15.55
CA GLN A 466 11.16 5.60 14.90
C GLN A 466 12.25 6.14 15.84
N VAL A 467 11.88 6.55 17.06
CA VAL A 467 12.83 7.05 18.06
C VAL A 467 13.94 6.01 18.35
N LEU A 468 13.58 4.72 18.41
CA LEU A 468 14.58 3.67 18.60
C LEU A 468 15.52 3.55 17.40
N LEU A 469 14.99 3.56 16.18
CA LEU A 469 15.80 3.48 14.96
C LEU A 469 16.74 4.69 14.83
N ASP A 470 16.24 5.90 15.08
CA ASP A 470 17.03 7.13 15.01
C ASP A 470 18.17 7.14 16.06
N SER A 471 17.90 6.63 17.25
CA SER A 471 18.88 6.65 18.36
C SER A 471 19.84 5.45 18.36
N ALA A 472 19.42 4.28 17.89
CA ALA A 472 20.20 3.06 17.98
C ALA A 472 20.71 2.56 16.61
N LEU A 473 19.89 2.59 15.56
CA LEU A 473 20.25 2.02 14.26
C LEU A 473 21.00 3.02 13.36
N ASP A 474 20.52 4.25 13.24
CA ASP A 474 21.12 5.25 12.36
C ASP A 474 22.58 5.59 12.71
N PRO A 475 22.99 5.73 13.98
CA PRO A 475 24.40 5.90 14.33
C PRO A 475 25.28 4.72 13.92
N VAL A 476 24.77 3.49 13.98
CA VAL A 476 25.48 2.28 13.56
C VAL A 476 25.64 2.26 12.05
N ILE A 477 24.60 2.56 11.30
CA ILE A 477 24.65 2.69 9.84
C ILE A 477 25.69 3.75 9.45
N ALA A 478 25.62 4.94 10.05
CA ALA A 478 26.54 6.04 9.76
C ALA A 478 28.00 5.66 10.06
N SER A 479 28.25 4.94 11.16
CA SER A 479 29.58 4.45 11.52
C SER A 479 30.10 3.42 10.52
N ALA A 480 29.27 2.46 10.12
CA ALA A 480 29.63 1.43 9.14
C ALA A 480 30.00 2.04 7.78
N LEU A 481 29.20 3.01 7.32
CA LEU A 481 29.45 3.69 6.04
C LEU A 481 30.69 4.58 6.05
N LYS A 482 30.95 5.30 7.16
CA LYS A 482 32.19 6.09 7.32
C LYS A 482 33.44 5.20 7.32
N GLY A 483 33.40 4.09 8.04
CA GLY A 483 34.52 3.12 8.06
C GLY A 483 34.82 2.52 6.69
N ALA A 484 33.84 2.43 5.81
CA ALA A 484 33.99 1.93 4.44
C ALA A 484 34.56 2.98 3.46
N THR A 485 34.46 4.28 3.79
CA THR A 485 34.97 5.37 2.93
C THR A 485 36.40 5.80 3.25
N GLU A 486 36.84 5.69 4.52
CA GLU A 486 38.14 6.22 4.97
C GLU A 486 39.35 5.33 4.64
N ASP A 487 39.16 4.03 4.48
CA ASP A 487 40.27 3.12 4.25
C ASP A 487 39.89 1.91 3.40
N GLY A 488 39.87 1.71 2.30
CA GLY A 488 39.68 0.37 1.66
C GLY A 488 40.26 -0.85 2.46
N ARG A 489 40.55 -0.68 3.76
CA ARG A 489 41.02 -1.70 4.73
C ARG A 489 40.26 -1.59 6.07
N PRO A 490 39.68 -2.68 6.57
CA PRO A 490 39.10 -2.70 7.91
C PRO A 490 40.18 -2.55 8.98
N LYS A 491 39.94 -1.67 9.97
CA LYS A 491 40.85 -1.44 11.14
C LYS A 491 40.88 -2.59 12.17
N THR A 492 40.09 -3.64 11.97
CA THR A 492 40.13 -4.82 12.84
C THR A 492 40.89 -5.94 12.16
N GLY A 493 41.97 -6.40 12.80
CA GLY A 493 42.93 -7.40 12.32
C GLY A 493 42.40 -8.83 12.10
N THR A 494 41.10 -9.00 11.86
CA THR A 494 40.54 -10.27 11.41
C THR A 494 40.54 -10.32 9.88
N PRO A 495 41.07 -11.37 9.24
CA PRO A 495 41.02 -11.54 7.80
C PRO A 495 39.55 -11.59 7.35
N ARG A 496 39.16 -10.64 6.53
CA ARG A 496 37.82 -10.62 5.90
C ARG A 496 37.72 -11.79 4.93
N PRO A 497 36.67 -12.62 4.99
CA PRO A 497 36.42 -13.57 3.92
C PRO A 497 36.26 -12.80 2.61
N PRO A 498 36.81 -13.29 1.49
CA PRO A 498 36.66 -12.63 0.20
C PRO A 498 35.15 -12.47 -0.10
N SER A 499 34.71 -11.25 -0.45
CA SER A 499 33.34 -11.01 -0.82
C SER A 499 33.00 -11.91 -2.02
N SER A 500 32.10 -12.82 -1.81
CA SER A 500 31.76 -13.86 -2.79
C SER A 500 30.92 -13.34 -3.98
N VAL A 501 30.60 -12.03 -4.00
CA VAL A 501 29.77 -11.42 -5.05
C VAL A 501 30.58 -10.36 -5.79
N PRO A 502 30.93 -10.59 -7.06
CA PRO A 502 31.64 -9.60 -7.89
C PRO A 502 30.77 -8.34 -8.06
N GLY A 503 31.37 -7.16 -7.84
CA GLY A 503 30.77 -5.86 -8.16
C GLY A 503 30.13 -5.09 -7.00
N ARG A 504 30.10 -5.61 -5.75
CA ARG A 504 29.59 -4.84 -4.61
C ARG A 504 30.60 -3.80 -4.15
N THR A 505 30.13 -2.56 -3.89
CA THR A 505 30.95 -1.50 -3.30
C THR A 505 31.29 -1.81 -1.84
N ALA A 506 32.35 -1.21 -1.30
CA ALA A 506 32.72 -1.38 0.12
C ALA A 506 31.61 -0.92 1.07
N GLN A 507 30.89 0.16 0.75
CA GLN A 507 29.77 0.66 1.52
C GLN A 507 28.55 -0.28 1.49
N GLU A 508 28.24 -0.84 0.32
CA GLU A 508 27.17 -1.83 0.17
C GLU A 508 27.43 -3.07 1.03
N GLN A 509 28.66 -3.57 1.00
CA GLN A 509 29.04 -4.71 1.82
C GLN A 509 29.00 -4.38 3.32
N ALA A 510 29.53 -3.22 3.72
CA ALA A 510 29.52 -2.79 5.12
C ALA A 510 28.08 -2.70 5.69
N LEU A 511 27.13 -2.28 4.86
CA LEU A 511 25.72 -2.22 5.27
C LEU A 511 25.10 -3.62 5.37
N LEU A 512 25.38 -4.51 4.43
CA LEU A 512 24.84 -5.87 4.43
C LEU A 512 25.49 -6.78 5.51
N ASP A 513 26.66 -6.40 6.02
CA ASP A 513 27.31 -7.07 7.15
C ASP A 513 26.67 -6.71 8.51
N LEU A 514 25.86 -5.66 8.59
CA LEU A 514 25.11 -5.32 9.81
C LEU A 514 24.09 -6.41 10.14
N LYS A 515 23.99 -6.73 11.43
CA LYS A 515 23.05 -7.72 11.95
C LYS A 515 22.13 -7.07 12.97
N VAL A 516 20.85 -7.13 12.71
CA VAL A 516 19.79 -6.65 13.58
C VAL A 516 19.02 -7.87 14.09
N CYS A 517 18.99 -8.05 15.40
CA CYS A 517 18.28 -9.16 16.03
C CYS A 517 17.22 -8.61 16.98
N ASP A 518 16.00 -9.09 16.85
CA ASP A 518 14.93 -8.88 17.80
C ASP A 518 14.63 -10.20 18.51
N PRO A 519 14.97 -10.33 19.82
CA PRO A 519 14.81 -11.59 20.56
C PRO A 519 13.39 -11.87 21.02
N ALA A 520 12.46 -10.95 20.80
CA ALA A 520 11.04 -11.06 21.16
C ALA A 520 10.20 -10.36 20.08
N CYS A 521 10.37 -10.82 18.83
CA CYS A 521 9.95 -10.04 17.66
C CYS A 521 8.42 -9.97 17.46
N GLY A 522 7.64 -10.85 18.05
CA GLY A 522 6.20 -10.91 17.84
C GLY A 522 5.84 -10.89 16.35
N SER A 523 5.04 -9.92 15.92
CA SER A 523 4.69 -9.70 14.51
C SER A 523 5.84 -9.15 13.64
N GLY A 524 7.02 -8.89 14.21
CA GLY A 524 8.20 -8.41 13.50
C GLY A 524 8.20 -6.91 13.18
N HIS A 525 7.40 -6.09 13.84
CA HIS A 525 7.25 -4.67 13.48
C HIS A 525 8.56 -3.88 13.57
N PHE A 526 9.38 -4.09 14.61
CA PHE A 526 10.73 -3.50 14.70
C PHE A 526 11.63 -3.94 13.55
N LEU A 527 11.62 -5.24 13.23
CA LEU A 527 12.44 -5.78 12.14
C LEU A 527 11.99 -5.26 10.77
N ILE A 528 10.67 -5.12 10.55
CA ILE A 528 10.13 -4.54 9.32
C ILE A 528 10.59 -3.08 9.18
N ALA A 529 10.50 -2.30 10.23
CA ALA A 529 10.93 -0.90 10.22
C ALA A 529 12.45 -0.77 10.00
N ALA A 530 13.26 -1.60 10.67
CA ALA A 530 14.70 -1.68 10.47
C ALA A 530 15.06 -2.11 9.03
N ALA A 531 14.31 -3.10 8.47
CA ALA A 531 14.48 -3.53 7.09
C ALA A 531 14.32 -2.38 6.09
N HIS A 532 13.25 -1.62 6.23
CA HIS A 532 13.00 -0.47 5.36
C HIS A 532 14.06 0.63 5.51
N ARG A 533 14.52 0.90 6.75
CA ARG A 533 15.58 1.87 7.00
C ARG A 533 16.90 1.47 6.32
N LEU A 534 17.33 0.22 6.51
CA LEU A 534 18.54 -0.33 5.88
C LEU A 534 18.41 -0.40 4.35
N ALA A 535 17.23 -0.83 3.84
CA ALA A 535 17.00 -0.93 2.41
C ALA A 535 17.05 0.43 1.71
N ARG A 536 16.56 1.51 2.35
CA ARG A 536 16.67 2.86 1.82
C ARG A 536 18.13 3.29 1.67
N HIS A 537 18.96 3.06 2.70
CA HIS A 537 20.40 3.34 2.63
C HIS A 537 21.11 2.48 1.57
N LEU A 538 20.78 1.19 1.48
CA LEU A 538 21.36 0.31 0.47
C LEU A 538 20.98 0.74 -0.95
N ALA A 539 19.72 1.09 -1.16
CA ALA A 539 19.23 1.59 -2.44
C ALA A 539 19.88 2.93 -2.81
N ALA A 540 20.04 3.84 -1.84
CA ALA A 540 20.75 5.12 -2.04
C ALA A 540 22.21 4.89 -2.48
N ILE A 541 22.93 3.95 -1.86
CA ILE A 541 24.30 3.59 -2.25
C ILE A 541 24.32 3.03 -3.71
N ARG A 542 23.36 2.20 -4.07
CA ARG A 542 23.29 1.56 -5.40
C ARG A 542 22.94 2.52 -6.52
N THR A 543 22.03 3.45 -6.25
CA THR A 543 21.54 4.41 -7.26
C THR A 543 22.34 5.70 -7.28
N GLY A 544 23.00 6.05 -6.18
CA GLY A 544 23.62 7.35 -5.97
C GLY A 544 22.61 8.46 -5.72
N ASP A 545 21.35 8.12 -5.40
CA ASP A 545 20.28 9.05 -5.06
C ASP A 545 20.01 9.02 -3.55
N ASP A 546 19.93 10.18 -2.91
CA ASP A 546 19.60 10.29 -1.48
C ASP A 546 18.21 9.74 -1.16
N GLU A 547 17.29 9.84 -2.13
CA GLU A 547 15.93 9.28 -2.08
C GLU A 547 15.73 8.32 -3.26
N PRO A 548 16.04 7.04 -3.10
CA PRO A 548 15.95 6.06 -4.17
C PRO A 548 14.49 5.76 -4.56
N SER A 549 14.30 5.31 -5.80
CA SER A 549 12.99 4.92 -6.30
C SER A 549 12.39 3.76 -5.51
N PRO A 550 11.04 3.60 -5.50
CA PRO A 550 10.39 2.46 -4.85
C PRO A 550 10.87 1.10 -5.37
N GLU A 551 11.23 1.02 -6.66
CA GLU A 551 11.75 -0.20 -7.27
C GLU A 551 13.15 -0.54 -6.76
N ALA A 552 14.03 0.45 -6.68
CA ALA A 552 15.37 0.30 -6.13
C ALA A 552 15.30 -0.09 -4.64
N THR A 553 14.40 0.53 -3.87
CA THR A 553 14.19 0.21 -2.46
C THR A 553 13.64 -1.21 -2.28
N ARG A 554 12.72 -1.68 -3.13
CA ARG A 554 12.21 -3.07 -3.09
C ARG A 554 13.29 -4.09 -3.42
N ALA A 555 14.14 -3.80 -4.40
CA ALA A 555 15.28 -4.66 -4.73
C ALA A 555 16.27 -4.76 -3.56
N ALA A 556 16.60 -3.62 -2.94
CA ALA A 556 17.46 -3.56 -1.77
C ALA A 556 16.85 -4.28 -0.55
N LEU A 557 15.55 -4.20 -0.36
CA LEU A 557 14.83 -4.82 0.75
C LEU A 557 15.00 -6.36 0.78
N ARG A 558 15.03 -7.02 -0.37
CA ARG A 558 15.28 -8.46 -0.47
C ARG A 558 16.64 -8.84 0.10
N ASP A 559 17.68 -8.09 -0.26
CA ASP A 559 19.03 -8.36 0.22
C ASP A 559 19.18 -8.08 1.72
N VAL A 560 18.56 -6.99 2.20
CA VAL A 560 18.54 -6.66 3.64
C VAL A 560 17.85 -7.73 4.45
N ILE A 561 16.67 -8.19 4.03
CA ILE A 561 15.95 -9.26 4.74
C ILE A 561 16.79 -10.54 4.80
N SER A 562 17.47 -10.88 3.70
CA SER A 562 18.27 -12.12 3.61
C SER A 562 19.55 -12.07 4.43
N HIS A 563 20.14 -10.89 4.64
CA HIS A 563 21.48 -10.77 5.22
C HIS A 563 21.51 -10.12 6.60
N CYS A 564 20.58 -9.20 6.90
CA CYS A 564 20.70 -8.32 8.05
C CYS A 564 19.78 -8.67 9.22
N LEU A 565 18.63 -9.31 8.98
CA LEU A 565 17.55 -9.42 9.98
C LEU A 565 17.44 -10.80 10.59
N TYR A 566 17.27 -10.83 11.91
CA TYR A 566 17.07 -12.04 12.71
C TYR A 566 15.97 -11.80 13.74
N GLY A 567 14.95 -12.63 13.76
CA GLY A 567 13.85 -12.58 14.73
C GLY A 567 13.74 -13.89 15.48
N VAL A 568 13.46 -13.78 16.77
CA VAL A 568 13.09 -14.89 17.65
C VAL A 568 11.81 -14.53 18.36
N ASP A 569 10.86 -15.47 18.41
CA ASP A 569 9.56 -15.29 19.10
C ASP A 569 9.25 -16.47 20.01
#